data_664aa8cd297b2d6a0817ef66f9b83601
#
_entry.id   664aa8cd297b2d6a0817ef66f9b83601
#
_cell.length_a   1.000
_cell.length_b   1.000
_cell.length_c   1.000
_cell.angle_alpha   90.00
_cell.angle_beta   90.00
_cell.angle_gamma   90.00
#
_symmetry.space_group_name_H-M   'P 1'
#
loop_
_entity.id
_entity.type
_entity.pdbx_description
1 polymer ?
#
loop_
_entity_poly.entity_id
_entity_poly.type
_entity_poly.pdbx_seq_one_letter_code
_entity_poly.pdbx_strand_id
1 'polypeptide(L)'
;MITLFFTLLLLSYQKLGLSGAQFLQIGMGARAEALGEAVVGTADGASSIYWNPGGLARISGYEIFGGYTRGVESITFSHSAVALKHGNYAYGLFLISMSMDPIEITTVQNPDGIGESYTASGAAFGGGVSLMLTDRLSVGVVGKVVRDQIFNCSATGFAVDVGSLFEFVKDGFALGLSLSNFGTDMKLKGRDLSIGFKPENLGTIFYETAEYSLPLTMRVGLSYPFTVSEGIKGLLLFQSEHPNDNVERYAFSSEFVINDILSIRGGYILGHDTKDYSTGLGLKIPVAFGDIVLDFAYVNRKVFKPEIYLSARIKGR
;
A
#
# COMPACT_ATOMS: atom_id res chain seq x y z
N MET A 1 -13.36 -34.06 2.02
CA MET A 1 -13.87 -32.75 1.58
C MET A 1 -12.93 -31.59 1.92
N ILE A 2 -12.40 -31.50 3.13
CA ILE A 2 -11.43 -30.44 3.54
C ILE A 2 -10.11 -30.56 2.78
N THR A 3 -9.61 -31.77 2.55
CA THR A 3 -8.38 -32.01 1.75
C THR A 3 -8.52 -31.60 0.30
N LEU A 4 -9.68 -31.77 -0.32
CA LEU A 4 -9.94 -31.37 -1.70
C LEU A 4 -9.99 -29.85 -1.86
N PHE A 5 -10.47 -29.13 -0.85
CA PHE A 5 -10.51 -27.67 -0.81
C PHE A 5 -9.10 -27.08 -0.68
N PHE A 6 -8.24 -27.72 0.13
CA PHE A 6 -6.84 -27.33 0.28
C PHE A 6 -6.00 -27.61 -0.99
N THR A 7 -6.32 -28.68 -1.73
CA THR A 7 -5.61 -29.02 -2.98
C THR A 7 -6.05 -28.12 -4.14
N LEU A 8 -7.29 -27.62 -4.16
CA LEU A 8 -7.77 -26.66 -5.15
C LEU A 8 -7.11 -25.26 -4.97
N LEU A 9 -6.74 -24.91 -3.74
CA LEU A 9 -6.02 -23.66 -3.42
C LEU A 9 -4.55 -23.69 -3.90
N LEU A 10 -4.00 -24.87 -4.16
CA LEU A 10 -2.60 -25.06 -4.61
C LEU A 10 -2.45 -25.10 -6.14
N LEU A 11 -3.53 -25.02 -6.90
CA LEU A 11 -3.54 -24.96 -8.36
C LEU A 11 -3.73 -23.53 -8.88
N SER A 12 -3.16 -22.53 -8.21
CA SER A 12 -3.15 -21.18 -8.76
C SER A 12 -2.22 -21.15 -9.98
N TYR A 13 -2.80 -20.91 -11.15
CA TYR A 13 -2.06 -20.61 -12.36
C TYR A 13 -1.34 -19.26 -12.15
N GLN A 14 -0.02 -19.31 -11.97
CA GLN A 14 0.78 -18.13 -11.69
C GLN A 14 0.82 -17.22 -12.92
N LYS A 15 0.08 -16.14 -12.89
CA LYS A 15 0.15 -15.05 -13.88
C LYS A 15 1.19 -14.03 -13.44
N LEU A 16 2.47 -14.41 -13.46
CA LEU A 16 3.55 -13.52 -13.04
C LEU A 16 3.73 -12.35 -14.02
N GLY A 17 3.82 -11.12 -13.49
CA GLY A 17 4.24 -9.95 -14.24
C GLY A 17 3.23 -9.42 -15.26
N LEU A 18 1.94 -9.69 -15.13
CA LEU A 18 0.89 -9.25 -16.08
C LEU A 18 0.20 -7.95 -15.66
N SER A 19 0.49 -7.42 -14.48
CA SER A 19 -0.07 -6.14 -14.02
C SER A 19 0.94 -5.00 -14.12
N GLY A 20 0.45 -3.79 -14.33
CA GLY A 20 1.21 -2.55 -14.25
C GLY A 20 0.93 -1.79 -12.95
N ALA A 21 1.34 -0.52 -12.89
CA ALA A 21 1.18 0.33 -11.72
C ALA A 21 1.69 -0.33 -10.41
N GLN A 22 2.82 -1.03 -10.48
CA GLN A 22 3.40 -1.82 -9.38
C GLN A 22 3.69 -0.99 -8.13
N PHE A 23 3.81 0.33 -8.26
CA PHE A 23 3.95 1.24 -7.11
C PHE A 23 2.76 1.19 -6.15
N LEU A 24 1.60 0.70 -6.60
CA LEU A 24 0.43 0.46 -5.74
C LEU A 24 0.60 -0.74 -4.79
N GLN A 25 1.63 -1.57 -4.96
CA GLN A 25 1.96 -2.66 -4.04
C GLN A 25 3.00 -2.26 -2.98
N ILE A 26 3.55 -1.05 -3.06
CA ILE A 26 4.46 -0.54 -2.03
C ILE A 26 3.64 -0.05 -0.85
N GLY A 27 3.87 -0.64 0.31
CA GLY A 27 3.03 -0.44 1.48
C GLY A 27 3.05 0.98 2.04
N MET A 28 1.91 1.43 2.51
CA MET A 28 1.71 2.77 3.06
C MET A 28 2.03 2.79 4.56
N GLY A 29 3.13 3.42 4.92
CA GLY A 29 3.47 3.74 6.32
C GLY A 29 4.42 2.78 7.01
N ALA A 30 5.32 3.35 7.83
CA ALA A 30 6.37 2.62 8.53
C ALA A 30 5.82 1.59 9.53
N ARG A 31 4.68 1.87 10.20
CA ARG A 31 4.05 0.89 11.10
C ARG A 31 3.66 -0.39 10.37
N ALA A 32 3.01 -0.27 9.23
CA ALA A 32 2.56 -1.42 8.45
C ALA A 32 3.74 -2.22 7.90
N GLU A 33 4.76 -1.55 7.37
CA GLU A 33 5.97 -2.18 6.86
C GLU A 33 6.76 -2.89 7.96
N ALA A 34 6.86 -2.31 9.16
CA ALA A 34 7.49 -2.94 10.33
C ALA A 34 6.77 -4.23 10.78
N LEU A 35 5.48 -4.32 10.50
CA LEU A 35 4.62 -5.47 10.77
C LEU A 35 4.50 -6.42 9.56
N GLY A 36 5.44 -6.36 8.60
CA GLY A 36 5.37 -7.21 7.42
C GLY A 36 4.07 -7.07 6.64
N GLU A 37 3.49 -5.88 6.63
CA GLU A 37 2.22 -5.53 5.98
C GLU A 37 0.96 -6.19 6.60
N ALA A 38 1.09 -6.94 7.71
CA ALA A 38 -0.01 -7.68 8.35
C ALA A 38 -0.96 -6.77 9.15
N VAL A 39 -1.54 -5.76 8.51
CA VAL A 39 -2.34 -4.72 9.20
C VAL A 39 -3.83 -4.71 8.83
N VAL A 40 -4.27 -5.56 7.90
CA VAL A 40 -5.66 -5.57 7.42
C VAL A 40 -6.65 -5.92 8.53
N GLY A 41 -6.26 -6.79 9.47
CA GLY A 41 -7.08 -7.17 10.64
C GLY A 41 -7.12 -6.12 11.76
N THR A 42 -6.26 -5.08 11.69
CA THR A 42 -6.18 -4.03 12.71
C THR A 42 -6.10 -2.63 12.11
N ALA A 43 -6.35 -2.50 10.80
CA ALA A 43 -6.18 -1.24 10.11
C ALA A 43 -6.85 -0.09 10.86
N ASP A 44 -6.06 0.74 11.49
CA ASP A 44 -6.44 1.91 12.26
C ASP A 44 -5.76 3.17 11.73
N GLY A 45 -6.39 4.31 11.92
CA GLY A 45 -5.89 5.58 11.46
C GLY A 45 -6.14 5.87 9.98
N ALA A 46 -5.60 7.00 9.49
CA ALA A 46 -5.80 7.48 8.14
C ALA A 46 -5.21 6.54 7.07
N SER A 47 -4.14 5.79 7.39
CA SER A 47 -3.54 4.81 6.48
C SER A 47 -4.44 3.60 6.18
N SER A 48 -5.51 3.38 6.98
CA SER A 48 -6.53 2.37 6.71
C SER A 48 -7.19 2.53 5.34
N ILE A 49 -7.24 3.76 4.82
CA ILE A 49 -7.81 4.05 3.49
C ILE A 49 -7.11 3.24 2.38
N TYR A 50 -5.85 2.89 2.57
CA TYR A 50 -5.06 2.07 1.65
C TYR A 50 -5.14 0.58 1.97
N TRP A 51 -5.00 0.20 3.27
CA TRP A 51 -4.88 -1.20 3.67
C TRP A 51 -6.23 -1.92 3.77
N ASN A 52 -7.19 -1.30 4.46
CA ASN A 52 -8.54 -1.80 4.67
C ASN A 52 -9.48 -0.62 4.90
N PRO A 53 -10.23 -0.18 3.90
CA PRO A 53 -11.15 0.95 4.04
C PRO A 53 -12.13 0.83 5.21
N GLY A 54 -12.51 -0.40 5.60
CA GLY A 54 -13.37 -0.64 6.76
C GLY A 54 -12.76 -0.16 8.09
N GLY A 55 -11.42 -0.18 8.21
CA GLY A 55 -10.70 0.31 9.38
C GLY A 55 -10.80 1.83 9.59
N LEU A 56 -11.09 2.60 8.55
CA LEU A 56 -11.18 4.05 8.63
C LEU A 56 -12.28 4.50 9.59
N ALA A 57 -13.41 3.79 9.70
CA ALA A 57 -14.48 4.11 10.64
C ALA A 57 -14.09 3.98 12.13
N ARG A 58 -12.93 3.39 12.41
CA ARG A 58 -12.41 3.16 13.77
C ARG A 58 -11.54 4.29 14.30
N ILE A 59 -11.25 5.32 13.50
CA ILE A 59 -10.55 6.52 13.98
C ILE A 59 -11.41 7.29 14.99
N SER A 60 -10.77 8.14 15.79
CA SER A 60 -11.43 9.12 16.64
C SER A 60 -11.03 10.52 16.17
N GLY A 61 -12.02 11.42 16.01
CA GLY A 61 -11.77 12.78 15.56
C GLY A 61 -11.21 12.84 14.14
N TYR A 62 -10.03 13.43 13.99
CA TYR A 62 -9.35 13.51 12.70
C TYR A 62 -7.91 12.96 12.78
N GLU A 63 -7.38 12.53 11.65
CA GLU A 63 -6.00 12.10 11.53
C GLU A 63 -5.39 12.60 10.22
N ILE A 64 -4.16 13.10 10.31
CA ILE A 64 -3.31 13.46 9.18
C ILE A 64 -2.11 12.51 9.19
N PHE A 65 -1.82 11.92 8.07
CA PHE A 65 -0.73 10.95 7.89
C PHE A 65 0.20 11.41 6.77
N GLY A 66 1.51 11.24 6.98
CA GLY A 66 2.54 11.38 5.96
C GLY A 66 3.58 10.28 6.10
N GLY A 67 4.03 9.72 4.99
CA GLY A 67 5.05 8.69 4.95
C GLY A 67 6.00 8.87 3.78
N TYR A 68 7.23 8.42 3.97
CA TYR A 68 8.30 8.51 3.00
C TYR A 68 9.20 7.28 3.08
N THR A 69 9.58 6.75 1.91
CA THR A 69 10.64 5.76 1.80
C THR A 69 11.47 5.98 0.55
N ARG A 70 12.77 5.70 0.64
CA ARG A 70 13.65 5.59 -0.49
C ARG A 70 13.89 4.11 -0.75
N GLY A 71 13.39 3.64 -1.88
CA GLY A 71 13.53 2.26 -2.32
C GLY A 71 14.81 2.01 -3.10
N VAL A 72 14.78 0.93 -3.88
CA VAL A 72 15.91 0.51 -4.72
C VAL A 72 16.19 1.56 -5.81
N GLU A 73 17.48 1.73 -6.15
CA GLU A 73 17.96 2.58 -7.28
C GLU A 73 17.38 4.00 -7.26
N SER A 74 17.34 4.63 -6.09
CA SER A 74 16.88 6.01 -5.91
C SER A 74 15.40 6.26 -6.23
N ILE A 75 14.58 5.21 -6.34
CA ILE A 75 13.14 5.36 -6.45
C ILE A 75 12.59 5.82 -5.10
N THR A 76 11.86 6.91 -5.11
CA THR A 76 11.26 7.52 -3.93
C THR A 76 9.75 7.29 -3.91
N PHE A 77 9.23 6.89 -2.76
CA PHE A 77 7.79 6.76 -2.53
C PHE A 77 7.36 7.72 -1.42
N SER A 78 6.29 8.46 -1.68
CA SER A 78 5.68 9.35 -0.71
C SER A 78 4.19 9.04 -0.59
N HIS A 79 3.70 9.03 0.64
CA HIS A 79 2.31 8.74 0.95
C HIS A 79 1.75 9.83 1.84
N SER A 80 0.52 10.24 1.59
CA SER A 80 -0.20 11.12 2.49
C SER A 80 -1.67 10.72 2.56
N ALA A 81 -2.28 10.90 3.72
CA ALA A 81 -3.70 10.69 3.90
C ALA A 81 -4.25 11.64 4.96
N VAL A 82 -5.51 11.96 4.81
CA VAL A 82 -6.30 12.66 5.82
C VAL A 82 -7.59 11.89 6.05
N ALA A 83 -8.03 11.83 7.28
CA ALA A 83 -9.27 11.18 7.66
C ALA A 83 -10.02 11.99 8.72
N LEU A 84 -11.33 11.97 8.62
CA LEU A 84 -12.24 12.65 9.55
C LEU A 84 -13.39 11.72 9.87
N LYS A 85 -13.68 11.55 11.17
CA LYS A 85 -14.86 10.83 11.66
C LYS A 85 -15.99 11.78 11.99
N HIS A 86 -17.19 11.43 11.56
CA HIS A 86 -18.43 12.11 11.92
C HIS A 86 -19.53 11.09 12.24
N GLY A 87 -19.86 10.94 13.51
CA GLY A 87 -20.80 9.91 13.96
C GLY A 87 -20.31 8.49 13.62
N ASN A 88 -21.14 7.74 12.91
CA ASN A 88 -20.81 6.39 12.45
C ASN A 88 -20.02 6.37 11.13
N TYR A 89 -19.85 7.50 10.48
CA TYR A 89 -19.15 7.64 9.21
C TYR A 89 -17.73 8.14 9.43
N ALA A 90 -16.82 7.73 8.56
CA ALA A 90 -15.51 8.33 8.42
C ALA A 90 -15.23 8.56 6.94
N TYR A 91 -14.61 9.68 6.63
CA TYR A 91 -14.24 10.11 5.29
C TYR A 91 -12.74 10.22 5.22
N GLY A 92 -12.15 9.88 4.10
CA GLY A 92 -10.73 9.99 3.90
C GLY A 92 -10.35 10.35 2.48
N LEU A 93 -9.19 11.00 2.34
CA LEU A 93 -8.51 11.24 1.08
C LEU A 93 -7.06 10.77 1.21
N PHE A 94 -6.47 10.31 0.12
CA PHE A 94 -5.06 9.94 0.10
C PHE A 94 -4.40 10.27 -1.23
N LEU A 95 -3.08 10.40 -1.17
CA LEU A 95 -2.19 10.52 -2.33
C LEU A 95 -1.00 9.58 -2.12
N ILE A 96 -0.68 8.82 -3.15
CA ILE A 96 0.53 8.03 -3.27
C ILE A 96 1.30 8.57 -4.48
N SER A 97 2.60 8.77 -4.34
CA SER A 97 3.45 9.13 -5.45
C SER A 97 4.74 8.31 -5.44
N MET A 98 5.18 7.92 -6.62
CA MET A 98 6.46 7.31 -6.93
C MET A 98 7.21 8.21 -7.90
N SER A 99 8.47 8.43 -7.66
CA SER A 99 9.36 9.13 -8.59
C SER A 99 10.74 8.50 -8.57
N MET A 100 11.47 8.62 -9.68
CA MET A 100 12.86 8.20 -9.77
C MET A 100 13.75 9.38 -10.17
N ASP A 101 15.04 9.29 -9.86
CA ASP A 101 16.02 10.25 -10.32
C ASP A 101 16.11 10.21 -11.87
N PRO A 102 16.39 11.35 -12.54
CA PRO A 102 16.56 11.38 -14.00
C PRO A 102 17.68 10.44 -14.47
N ILE A 103 17.42 9.69 -15.53
CA ILE A 103 18.39 8.83 -16.19
C ILE A 103 18.79 9.50 -17.51
N GLU A 104 20.10 9.67 -17.73
CA GLU A 104 20.61 10.29 -18.94
C GLU A 104 20.38 9.39 -20.17
N ILE A 105 19.94 10.00 -21.27
CA ILE A 105 19.73 9.28 -22.53
C ILE A 105 21.07 9.12 -23.22
N THR A 106 21.47 7.87 -23.45
CA THR A 106 22.68 7.51 -24.18
C THR A 106 22.34 6.94 -25.56
N THR A 107 23.25 7.08 -26.50
CA THR A 107 23.17 6.49 -27.85
C THR A 107 24.45 5.73 -28.17
N VAL A 108 24.43 4.91 -29.22
CA VAL A 108 25.64 4.21 -29.67
C VAL A 108 26.75 5.19 -30.05
N GLN A 109 26.39 6.38 -30.57
CA GLN A 109 27.34 7.43 -30.96
C GLN A 109 27.79 8.30 -29.78
N ASN A 110 26.96 8.42 -28.75
CA ASN A 110 27.21 9.20 -27.54
C ASN A 110 26.96 8.36 -26.29
N PRO A 111 27.89 7.46 -25.93
CA PRO A 111 27.69 6.52 -24.77
C PRO A 111 27.74 7.27 -23.43
N ASP A 112 28.34 8.46 -23.39
CA ASP A 112 28.43 9.31 -22.19
C ASP A 112 27.20 10.22 -22.00
N GLY A 113 26.20 10.13 -22.91
CA GLY A 113 24.96 10.90 -22.87
C GLY A 113 24.86 11.96 -23.97
N ILE A 114 23.60 12.39 -24.22
CA ILE A 114 23.29 13.44 -25.21
C ILE A 114 22.84 14.76 -24.54
N GLY A 115 22.95 14.85 -23.20
CA GLY A 115 22.48 16.01 -22.43
C GLY A 115 20.98 16.06 -22.21
N GLU A 116 20.25 15.00 -22.58
CA GLU A 116 18.82 14.82 -22.30
C GLU A 116 18.65 13.68 -21.29
N SER A 117 17.59 13.77 -20.47
CA SER A 117 17.27 12.73 -19.48
C SER A 117 15.79 12.38 -19.52
N TYR A 118 15.48 11.16 -19.07
CA TYR A 118 14.10 10.71 -18.87
C TYR A 118 13.84 10.32 -17.42
N THR A 119 12.57 10.39 -17.03
CA THR A 119 12.10 9.97 -15.71
C THR A 119 10.89 9.05 -15.85
N ALA A 120 10.68 8.22 -14.84
CA ALA A 120 9.42 7.52 -14.63
C ALA A 120 8.78 7.96 -13.31
N SER A 121 7.47 8.06 -13.30
CA SER A 121 6.69 8.42 -12.12
C SER A 121 5.36 7.69 -12.10
N GLY A 122 4.84 7.45 -10.90
CA GLY A 122 3.51 6.90 -10.68
C GLY A 122 2.78 7.74 -9.65
N ALA A 123 1.48 7.90 -9.78
CA ALA A 123 0.66 8.58 -8.81
C ALA A 123 -0.71 7.93 -8.68
N ALA A 124 -1.23 7.86 -7.46
CA ALA A 124 -2.61 7.49 -7.20
C ALA A 124 -3.23 8.48 -6.21
N PHE A 125 -4.37 9.05 -6.59
CA PHE A 125 -5.19 9.90 -5.74
C PHE A 125 -6.55 9.26 -5.56
N GLY A 126 -7.02 9.20 -4.32
CA GLY A 126 -8.31 8.59 -4.03
C GLY A 126 -8.99 9.18 -2.80
N GLY A 127 -10.26 8.83 -2.69
CA GLY A 127 -11.08 9.19 -1.54
C GLY A 127 -12.13 8.13 -1.27
N GLY A 128 -12.56 8.05 -0.03
CA GLY A 128 -13.49 7.03 0.38
C GLY A 128 -14.29 7.35 1.63
N VAL A 129 -15.23 6.47 1.89
CA VAL A 129 -16.10 6.52 3.06
C VAL A 129 -16.12 5.15 3.73
N SER A 130 -16.15 5.18 5.05
CA SER A 130 -16.32 3.99 5.89
C SER A 130 -17.47 4.22 6.87
N LEU A 131 -18.16 3.14 7.21
CA LEU A 131 -19.34 3.15 8.07
C LEU A 131 -19.23 2.08 9.14
N MET A 132 -19.46 2.45 10.39
CA MET A 132 -19.74 1.51 11.48
C MET A 132 -21.19 1.00 11.33
N LEU A 133 -21.35 -0.20 10.81
CA LEU A 133 -22.67 -0.85 10.67
C LEU A 133 -23.21 -1.31 12.02
N THR A 134 -22.33 -1.82 12.86
CA THR A 134 -22.60 -2.19 14.26
C THR A 134 -21.39 -1.80 15.11
N ASP A 135 -21.47 -1.94 16.42
CA ASP A 135 -20.35 -1.70 17.34
C ASP A 135 -19.11 -2.56 17.03
N ARG A 136 -19.29 -3.65 16.25
CA ARG A 136 -18.24 -4.63 15.93
C ARG A 136 -17.90 -4.73 14.47
N LEU A 137 -18.78 -4.28 13.56
CA LEU A 137 -18.59 -4.39 12.11
C LEU A 137 -18.51 -3.01 11.48
N SER A 138 -17.43 -2.75 10.80
CA SER A 138 -17.26 -1.61 9.92
C SER A 138 -16.96 -2.03 8.49
N VAL A 139 -17.44 -1.26 7.53
CA VAL A 139 -17.22 -1.47 6.10
C VAL A 139 -16.78 -0.16 5.46
N GLY A 140 -16.03 -0.23 4.38
CA GLY A 140 -15.58 0.96 3.68
C GLY A 140 -15.39 0.71 2.19
N VAL A 141 -15.46 1.79 1.43
CA VAL A 141 -15.20 1.83 0.00
C VAL A 141 -14.38 3.07 -0.34
N VAL A 142 -13.45 2.89 -1.29
CA VAL A 142 -12.56 3.93 -1.81
C VAL A 142 -12.59 3.90 -3.32
N GLY A 143 -12.70 5.07 -3.94
CA GLY A 143 -12.47 5.25 -5.38
C GLY A 143 -11.16 5.97 -5.60
N LYS A 144 -10.39 5.57 -6.62
CA LYS A 144 -9.10 6.19 -6.92
C LYS A 144 -8.82 6.27 -8.42
N VAL A 145 -8.03 7.28 -8.77
CA VAL A 145 -7.43 7.45 -10.10
C VAL A 145 -5.96 7.08 -9.99
N VAL A 146 -5.46 6.30 -10.93
CA VAL A 146 -4.08 5.82 -11.00
C VAL A 146 -3.47 6.33 -12.28
N ARG A 147 -2.25 6.86 -12.22
CA ARG A 147 -1.50 7.34 -13.38
C ARG A 147 -0.07 6.83 -13.33
N ASP A 148 0.36 6.20 -14.39
CA ASP A 148 1.76 5.89 -14.69
C ASP A 148 2.27 6.82 -15.79
N GLN A 149 3.51 7.26 -15.68
CA GLN A 149 4.17 8.06 -16.69
C GLN A 149 5.61 7.60 -16.86
N ILE A 150 6.02 7.40 -18.10
CA ILE A 150 7.40 7.12 -18.50
C ILE A 150 7.73 8.10 -19.60
N PHE A 151 8.66 9.01 -19.33
CA PHE A 151 9.06 10.10 -20.22
C PHE A 151 7.83 10.86 -20.76
N ASN A 152 7.54 10.81 -22.08
CA ASN A 152 6.40 11.50 -22.71
C ASN A 152 5.17 10.60 -22.92
N CYS A 153 5.19 9.40 -22.34
CA CYS A 153 4.08 8.46 -22.41
C CYS A 153 3.42 8.31 -21.04
N SER A 154 2.11 8.21 -21.02
CA SER A 154 1.36 8.00 -19.77
C SER A 154 0.18 7.06 -19.96
N ALA A 155 -0.20 6.40 -18.87
CA ALA A 155 -1.41 5.60 -18.77
C ALA A 155 -2.23 6.09 -17.57
N THR A 156 -3.55 6.04 -17.68
CA THR A 156 -4.45 6.40 -16.58
C THR A 156 -5.53 5.33 -16.44
N GLY A 157 -5.80 4.93 -15.21
CA GLY A 157 -6.85 3.98 -14.86
C GLY A 157 -7.65 4.44 -13.64
N PHE A 158 -8.77 3.76 -13.41
CA PHE A 158 -9.64 3.95 -12.26
C PHE A 158 -9.76 2.65 -11.49
N ALA A 159 -9.80 2.73 -10.17
CA ALA A 159 -9.99 1.56 -9.32
C ALA A 159 -10.86 1.85 -8.11
N VAL A 160 -11.41 0.77 -7.57
CA VAL A 160 -12.20 0.76 -6.34
C VAL A 160 -11.56 -0.23 -5.37
N ASP A 161 -11.46 0.17 -4.11
CA ASP A 161 -11.08 -0.68 -3.01
C ASP A 161 -12.26 -0.85 -2.07
N VAL A 162 -12.44 -2.03 -1.54
CA VAL A 162 -13.46 -2.34 -0.54
C VAL A 162 -12.83 -3.05 0.64
N GLY A 163 -13.38 -2.84 1.82
CA GLY A 163 -12.87 -3.51 3.00
C GLY A 163 -13.88 -3.60 4.12
N SER A 164 -13.64 -4.55 5.01
CA SER A 164 -14.43 -4.71 6.22
C SER A 164 -13.54 -5.12 7.40
N LEU A 165 -13.93 -4.72 8.60
CA LEU A 165 -13.29 -5.09 9.84
C LEU A 165 -14.35 -5.52 10.83
N PHE A 166 -14.25 -6.76 11.31
CA PHE A 166 -15.17 -7.36 12.26
C PHE A 166 -14.46 -7.78 13.54
N GLU A 167 -14.90 -7.28 14.68
CA GLU A 167 -14.43 -7.68 15.99
C GLU A 167 -15.36 -8.74 16.58
N PHE A 168 -14.84 -9.93 16.86
CA PHE A 168 -15.61 -10.99 17.52
C PHE A 168 -15.95 -10.62 18.97
N VAL A 169 -15.02 -9.95 19.62
CA VAL A 169 -15.19 -9.34 20.95
C VAL A 169 -14.68 -7.90 20.84
N LYS A 170 -15.38 -6.97 21.46
CA LYS A 170 -14.98 -5.56 21.47
C LYS A 170 -13.54 -5.43 22.03
N ASP A 171 -12.71 -4.71 21.32
CA ASP A 171 -11.28 -4.53 21.62
C ASP A 171 -10.50 -5.85 21.72
N GLY A 172 -10.97 -6.91 21.07
CA GLY A 172 -10.39 -8.24 21.11
C GLY A 172 -10.03 -8.79 19.74
N PHE A 173 -10.18 -10.10 19.57
CA PHE A 173 -9.89 -10.77 18.30
C PHE A 173 -10.71 -10.18 17.14
N ALA A 174 -10.04 -9.82 16.05
CA ALA A 174 -10.69 -9.23 14.89
C ALA A 174 -10.25 -9.90 13.58
N LEU A 175 -11.15 -9.84 12.60
CA LEU A 175 -10.98 -10.30 11.23
C LEU A 175 -11.14 -9.10 10.30
N GLY A 176 -10.15 -8.85 9.47
CA GLY A 176 -10.19 -7.89 8.39
C GLY A 176 -10.21 -8.56 7.02
N LEU A 177 -11.01 -8.02 6.12
CA LEU A 177 -11.05 -8.40 4.71
C LEU A 177 -10.85 -7.15 3.86
N SER A 178 -10.04 -7.25 2.82
CA SER A 178 -9.80 -6.15 1.89
C SER A 178 -9.64 -6.69 0.48
N LEU A 179 -10.23 -6.00 -0.50
CA LEU A 179 -10.01 -6.16 -1.93
C LEU A 179 -9.58 -4.80 -2.47
N SER A 180 -8.38 -4.72 -3.02
CA SER A 180 -7.76 -3.48 -3.47
C SER A 180 -7.46 -3.53 -4.95
N ASN A 181 -7.52 -2.36 -5.62
CA ASN A 181 -7.16 -2.16 -7.03
C ASN A 181 -8.09 -2.89 -8.02
N PHE A 182 -9.35 -3.12 -7.67
CA PHE A 182 -10.34 -3.60 -8.64
C PHE A 182 -10.71 -2.46 -9.60
N GLY A 183 -10.27 -2.53 -10.85
CA GLY A 183 -10.39 -1.38 -11.74
C GLY A 183 -10.26 -1.69 -13.21
N THR A 184 -10.09 -0.61 -13.99
CA THR A 184 -9.94 -0.66 -15.44
C THR A 184 -8.54 -1.09 -15.85
N ASP A 185 -8.42 -1.69 -17.02
CA ASP A 185 -7.13 -1.85 -17.66
C ASP A 185 -6.55 -0.48 -18.03
N MET A 186 -5.22 -0.41 -18.06
CA MET A 186 -4.44 0.77 -18.41
C MET A 186 -3.72 0.53 -19.74
N LYS A 187 -3.52 1.60 -20.51
CA LYS A 187 -2.79 1.55 -21.76
C LYS A 187 -1.88 2.75 -21.88
N LEU A 188 -0.60 2.49 -22.13
CA LEU A 188 0.39 3.55 -22.32
C LEU A 188 0.17 4.25 -23.67
N LYS A 189 0.09 5.59 -23.65
CA LYS A 189 -0.08 6.45 -24.83
C LYS A 189 0.85 7.65 -24.72
N GLY A 190 1.42 8.09 -25.84
CA GLY A 190 2.26 9.29 -25.83
C GLY A 190 3.07 9.46 -27.10
N ARG A 191 3.84 10.56 -27.15
CA ARG A 191 4.60 10.97 -28.33
C ARG A 191 5.72 10.00 -28.68
N ASP A 192 6.34 9.37 -27.71
CA ASP A 192 7.49 8.49 -27.93
C ASP A 192 7.09 7.17 -28.62
N LEU A 193 5.79 6.90 -28.68
CA LEU A 193 5.23 5.78 -29.46
C LEU A 193 5.00 6.16 -30.93
N SER A 194 5.29 7.42 -31.35
CA SER A 194 5.15 7.83 -32.74
C SER A 194 6.29 7.28 -33.59
N ILE A 195 5.94 6.68 -34.73
CA ILE A 195 6.93 6.27 -35.72
C ILE A 195 7.25 7.51 -36.56
N GLY A 196 8.54 7.91 -36.59
CA GLY A 196 9.03 9.11 -37.26
C GLY A 196 8.98 9.08 -38.80
N PHE A 197 8.14 8.24 -39.39
CA PHE A 197 7.93 8.18 -40.84
C PHE A 197 6.72 9.06 -41.20
N LYS A 198 6.95 10.27 -41.73
CA LYS A 198 5.94 11.13 -42.33
C LYS A 198 6.00 10.98 -43.84
N PRO A 199 5.24 10.09 -44.49
CA PRO A 199 4.92 10.27 -45.89
C PRO A 199 4.05 11.53 -46.01
N GLU A 200 4.31 12.41 -46.93
CA GLU A 200 3.73 13.77 -47.04
C GLU A 200 2.20 13.88 -47.06
N ASN A 201 1.43 12.80 -46.96
CA ASN A 201 -0.02 12.78 -46.95
C ASN A 201 -0.66 11.71 -46.05
N LEU A 202 0.06 11.04 -45.19
CA LEU A 202 -0.48 10.06 -44.23
C LEU A 202 -0.23 10.58 -42.81
N GLY A 203 -1.25 10.55 -41.95
CA GLY A 203 -1.18 10.99 -40.56
C GLY A 203 -0.08 10.29 -39.75
N THR A 204 0.21 10.79 -38.56
CA THR A 204 1.22 10.20 -37.65
C THR A 204 0.81 8.76 -37.29
N ILE A 205 1.72 7.81 -37.52
CA ILE A 205 1.55 6.42 -37.12
C ILE A 205 2.09 6.27 -35.69
N PHE A 206 1.37 5.58 -34.82
CA PHE A 206 1.78 5.28 -33.47
C PHE A 206 1.91 3.77 -33.26
N TYR A 207 2.89 3.35 -32.47
CA TYR A 207 2.89 1.99 -31.92
C TYR A 207 1.72 1.85 -30.97
N GLU A 208 0.99 0.75 -31.08
CA GLU A 208 -0.05 0.39 -30.14
C GLU A 208 0.54 -0.48 -29.04
N THR A 209 0.47 -0.02 -27.78
CA THR A 209 0.90 -0.81 -26.64
C THR A 209 -0.20 -1.77 -26.21
N ALA A 210 0.18 -2.89 -25.60
CA ALA A 210 -0.76 -3.79 -24.96
C ALA A 210 -1.42 -3.11 -23.74
N GLU A 211 -2.65 -3.49 -23.47
CA GLU A 211 -3.33 -3.14 -22.23
C GLU A 211 -2.80 -4.01 -21.09
N TYR A 212 -2.76 -3.47 -19.87
CA TYR A 212 -2.34 -4.17 -18.67
C TYR A 212 -3.29 -3.86 -17.51
N SER A 213 -3.56 -4.86 -16.69
CA SER A 213 -4.45 -4.71 -15.54
C SER A 213 -3.74 -4.04 -14.36
N LEU A 214 -4.52 -3.50 -13.42
CA LEU A 214 -4.03 -3.07 -12.13
C LEU A 214 -3.70 -4.28 -11.24
N PRO A 215 -2.82 -4.13 -10.22
CA PRO A 215 -2.40 -5.20 -9.31
C PRO A 215 -3.51 -5.47 -8.28
N LEU A 216 -4.56 -6.17 -8.73
CA LEU A 216 -5.67 -6.58 -7.88
C LEU A 216 -5.16 -7.47 -6.75
N THR A 217 -5.50 -7.14 -5.53
CA THR A 217 -5.02 -7.85 -4.35
C THR A 217 -6.16 -8.08 -3.37
N MET A 218 -6.34 -9.34 -2.95
CA MET A 218 -7.24 -9.72 -1.87
C MET A 218 -6.43 -10.01 -0.60
N ARG A 219 -6.85 -9.47 0.54
CA ARG A 219 -6.20 -9.69 1.83
C ARG A 219 -7.20 -10.15 2.88
N VAL A 220 -6.77 -11.10 3.69
CA VAL A 220 -7.48 -11.59 4.87
C VAL A 220 -6.53 -11.46 6.05
N GLY A 221 -6.90 -10.70 7.05
CA GLY A 221 -6.06 -10.43 8.22
C GLY A 221 -6.77 -10.78 9.53
N LEU A 222 -6.00 -11.31 10.48
CA LEU A 222 -6.44 -11.59 11.84
C LEU A 222 -5.60 -10.76 12.80
N SER A 223 -6.22 -10.28 13.87
CA SER A 223 -5.53 -9.59 14.96
C SER A 223 -5.98 -10.08 16.31
N TYR A 224 -5.04 -10.25 17.22
CA TYR A 224 -5.29 -10.69 18.59
C TYR A 224 -4.54 -9.79 19.57
N PRO A 225 -5.21 -8.80 20.18
CA PRO A 225 -4.64 -7.99 21.25
C PRO A 225 -4.59 -8.77 22.57
N PHE A 226 -3.56 -8.56 23.37
CA PHE A 226 -3.38 -9.14 24.69
C PHE A 226 -2.61 -8.20 25.60
N THR A 227 -2.72 -8.41 26.91
CA THR A 227 -1.95 -7.65 27.91
C THR A 227 -0.87 -8.56 28.47
N VAL A 228 0.39 -8.08 28.44
CA VAL A 228 1.54 -8.81 29.02
C VAL A 228 1.67 -8.50 30.49
N SER A 229 1.61 -7.23 30.84
CA SER A 229 1.67 -6.72 32.22
C SER A 229 1.07 -5.32 32.29
N GLU A 230 0.99 -4.75 33.49
CA GLU A 230 0.63 -3.35 33.65
C GLU A 230 1.58 -2.45 32.82
N GLY A 231 1.00 -1.63 31.94
CA GLY A 231 1.74 -0.75 31.02
C GLY A 231 2.32 -1.42 29.75
N ILE A 232 2.20 -2.75 29.56
CA ILE A 232 2.66 -3.44 28.35
C ILE A 232 1.51 -4.17 27.67
N LYS A 233 1.13 -3.67 26.48
CA LYS A 233 0.12 -4.26 25.59
C LYS A 233 0.81 -4.96 24.43
N GLY A 234 0.33 -6.12 24.06
CA GLY A 234 0.79 -6.89 22.90
C GLY A 234 -0.30 -7.02 21.85
N LEU A 235 0.10 -7.20 20.62
CA LEU A 235 -0.77 -7.47 19.47
C LEU A 235 -0.09 -8.52 18.59
N LEU A 236 -0.77 -9.62 18.32
CA LEU A 236 -0.36 -10.63 17.33
C LEU A 236 -1.19 -10.46 16.07
N LEU A 237 -0.55 -10.60 14.93
CA LEU A 237 -1.14 -10.39 13.63
C LEU A 237 -0.79 -11.56 12.70
N PHE A 238 -1.76 -11.94 11.91
CA PHE A 238 -1.59 -12.84 10.78
C PHE A 238 -2.31 -12.25 9.56
N GLN A 239 -1.70 -12.35 8.39
CA GLN A 239 -2.33 -11.96 7.13
C GLN A 239 -2.00 -12.95 6.03
N SER A 240 -3.00 -13.27 5.23
CA SER A 240 -2.87 -13.92 3.93
C SER A 240 -3.18 -12.89 2.85
N GLU A 241 -2.33 -12.83 1.84
CA GLU A 241 -2.48 -11.96 0.68
C GLU A 241 -2.46 -12.79 -0.60
N HIS A 242 -3.43 -12.55 -1.47
CA HIS A 242 -3.55 -13.18 -2.79
C HIS A 242 -3.53 -12.07 -3.86
N PRO A 243 -2.36 -11.78 -4.46
CA PRO A 243 -2.26 -10.89 -5.61
C PRO A 243 -2.67 -11.61 -6.91
N ASN A 244 -3.18 -10.86 -7.91
CA ASN A 244 -3.55 -11.44 -9.20
C ASN A 244 -2.35 -11.73 -10.11
N ASP A 245 -1.18 -11.22 -9.78
CA ASP A 245 0.04 -11.25 -10.60
C ASP A 245 1.25 -11.92 -9.92
N ASN A 246 1.04 -12.56 -8.78
CA ASN A 246 2.10 -13.25 -8.03
C ASN A 246 1.53 -14.39 -7.17
N VAL A 247 2.43 -15.09 -6.47
CA VAL A 247 2.08 -16.16 -5.50
C VAL A 247 1.48 -15.57 -4.23
N GLU A 248 0.75 -16.43 -3.49
CA GLU A 248 0.22 -16.10 -2.18
C GLU A 248 1.34 -15.76 -1.19
N ARG A 249 1.05 -14.77 -0.34
CA ARG A 249 1.95 -14.31 0.71
C ARG A 249 1.29 -14.48 2.06
N TYR A 250 2.09 -14.83 3.07
CA TYR A 250 1.62 -14.98 4.44
C TYR A 250 2.52 -14.16 5.35
N ALA A 251 1.94 -13.33 6.20
CA ALA A 251 2.68 -12.52 7.13
C ALA A 251 2.29 -12.83 8.58
N PHE A 252 3.29 -12.91 9.46
CA PHE A 252 3.15 -13.09 10.90
C PHE A 252 3.88 -11.95 11.60
N SER A 253 3.21 -11.31 12.54
CA SER A 253 3.78 -10.10 13.15
C SER A 253 3.37 -9.92 14.59
N SER A 254 4.17 -9.16 15.31
CA SER A 254 3.87 -8.74 16.68
C SER A 254 4.21 -7.27 16.90
N GLU A 255 3.40 -6.62 17.72
CA GLU A 255 3.63 -5.27 18.20
C GLU A 255 3.51 -5.27 19.72
N PHE A 256 4.47 -4.63 20.40
CA PHE A 256 4.43 -4.39 21.84
C PHE A 256 4.42 -2.89 22.08
N VAL A 257 3.44 -2.43 22.84
CA VAL A 257 3.30 -1.01 23.23
C VAL A 257 3.56 -0.87 24.70
N ILE A 258 4.56 -0.06 25.04
CA ILE A 258 5.04 0.17 26.40
C ILE A 258 4.58 1.55 26.86
N ASN A 259 3.83 1.58 27.96
CA ASN A 259 3.26 2.78 28.60
C ASN A 259 2.49 3.71 27.64
N ASP A 260 1.90 3.13 26.58
CA ASP A 260 1.23 3.85 25.50
C ASP A 260 2.11 4.91 24.80
N ILE A 261 3.44 4.81 24.92
CA ILE A 261 4.43 5.76 24.39
C ILE A 261 5.32 5.09 23.34
N LEU A 262 5.99 4.00 23.70
CA LEU A 262 6.96 3.32 22.85
C LEU A 262 6.34 2.06 22.26
N SER A 263 6.43 1.90 20.94
CA SER A 263 6.03 0.68 20.23
C SER A 263 7.25 -0.01 19.64
N ILE A 264 7.35 -1.32 19.83
CA ILE A 264 8.37 -2.20 19.22
C ILE A 264 7.63 -3.20 18.35
N ARG A 265 8.10 -3.39 17.10
CA ARG A 265 7.40 -4.17 16.07
C ARG A 265 8.35 -5.12 15.37
N GLY A 266 7.82 -6.27 14.99
CA GLY A 266 8.51 -7.21 14.13
C GLY A 266 7.52 -7.98 13.26
N GLY A 267 7.92 -8.22 12.02
CA GLY A 267 7.13 -8.96 11.04
C GLY A 267 8.00 -9.90 10.22
N TYR A 268 7.38 -10.98 9.75
CA TYR A 268 7.99 -11.95 8.83
C TYR A 268 7.01 -12.31 7.73
N ILE A 269 7.47 -12.26 6.47
CA ILE A 269 6.67 -12.52 5.28
C ILE A 269 7.19 -13.78 4.59
N LEU A 270 6.30 -14.74 4.38
CA LEU A 270 6.51 -15.93 3.57
C LEU A 270 5.92 -15.73 2.17
N GLY A 271 6.57 -16.26 1.15
CA GLY A 271 6.08 -16.20 -0.23
C GLY A 271 6.36 -14.88 -0.95
N HIS A 272 7.04 -13.92 -0.33
CA HIS A 272 7.43 -12.68 -1.00
C HIS A 272 8.79 -12.82 -1.69
N ASP A 273 8.91 -12.36 -2.93
CA ASP A 273 10.14 -12.53 -3.74
C ASP A 273 11.35 -11.81 -3.14
N THR A 274 11.12 -10.59 -2.67
CA THR A 274 12.21 -9.68 -2.24
C THR A 274 12.20 -9.34 -0.76
N LYS A 275 11.08 -9.42 -0.04
CA LYS A 275 10.97 -9.16 1.40
C LYS A 275 10.99 -10.46 2.20
N ASP A 276 11.49 -10.44 3.43
CA ASP A 276 11.38 -11.55 4.39
C ASP A 276 11.06 -11.08 5.80
N TYR A 277 11.94 -10.36 6.47
CA TYR A 277 11.67 -9.83 7.81
C TYR A 277 11.72 -8.30 7.83
N SER A 278 10.98 -7.76 8.76
CA SER A 278 10.94 -6.34 9.05
C SER A 278 10.92 -6.09 10.57
N THR A 279 11.39 -4.93 10.95
CA THR A 279 11.33 -4.48 12.34
C THR A 279 11.10 -2.98 12.38
N GLY A 280 10.60 -2.47 13.50
CA GLY A 280 10.36 -1.04 13.61
C GLY A 280 10.08 -0.57 15.02
N LEU A 281 10.15 0.75 15.14
CA LEU A 281 9.89 1.47 16.38
C LEU A 281 8.81 2.53 16.12
N GLY A 282 8.03 2.82 17.15
CA GLY A 282 7.05 3.90 17.14
C GLY A 282 7.15 4.71 18.42
N LEU A 283 7.05 6.01 18.30
CA LEU A 283 7.04 6.95 19.43
C LEU A 283 5.76 7.78 19.38
N LYS A 284 4.97 7.69 20.44
CA LYS A 284 3.77 8.51 20.64
C LYS A 284 4.07 9.65 21.60
N ILE A 285 3.84 10.87 21.13
CA ILE A 285 4.06 12.12 21.87
C ILE A 285 2.71 12.79 22.09
N PRO A 286 2.18 12.78 23.33
CA PRO A 286 0.95 13.52 23.65
C PRO A 286 1.21 15.02 23.53
N VAL A 287 0.29 15.73 22.86
CA VAL A 287 0.33 17.20 22.72
C VAL A 287 -1.04 17.78 23.09
N ALA A 288 -1.12 19.10 23.25
CA ALA A 288 -2.35 19.76 23.72
C ALA A 288 -3.60 19.50 22.84
N PHE A 289 -3.41 19.31 21.55
CA PHE A 289 -4.49 19.08 20.59
C PHE A 289 -4.72 17.61 20.21
N GLY A 290 -3.92 16.68 20.76
CA GLY A 290 -4.02 15.25 20.45
C GLY A 290 -2.71 14.50 20.64
N ASP A 291 -2.36 13.63 19.69
CA ASP A 291 -1.11 12.84 19.71
C ASP A 291 -0.34 13.01 18.40
N ILE A 292 0.99 13.12 18.49
CA ILE A 292 1.90 12.95 17.36
C ILE A 292 2.51 11.56 17.47
N VAL A 293 2.45 10.76 16.41
CA VAL A 293 3.07 9.43 16.37
C VAL A 293 4.11 9.42 15.26
N LEU A 294 5.34 9.10 15.61
CA LEU A 294 6.45 8.93 14.68
C LEU A 294 6.79 7.46 14.59
N ASP A 295 6.85 6.92 13.39
CA ASP A 295 7.14 5.52 13.14
C ASP A 295 8.36 5.39 12.23
N PHE A 296 9.20 4.42 12.55
CA PHE A 296 10.38 3.99 11.80
C PHE A 296 10.25 2.50 11.50
N ALA A 297 10.62 2.08 10.27
CA ALA A 297 10.76 0.69 9.92
C ALA A 297 12.01 0.42 9.11
N TYR A 298 12.60 -0.73 9.37
CA TYR A 298 13.64 -1.38 8.60
C TYR A 298 13.04 -2.64 7.96
N VAL A 299 13.13 -2.73 6.63
CA VAL A 299 12.63 -3.87 5.84
C VAL A 299 13.80 -4.51 5.13
N ASN A 300 14.06 -5.78 5.45
CA ASN A 300 15.10 -6.54 4.76
C ASN A 300 14.64 -6.89 3.35
N ARG A 301 15.54 -6.67 2.38
CA ARG A 301 15.36 -7.05 0.98
C ARG A 301 16.37 -8.13 0.63
N LYS A 302 15.92 -9.35 0.35
CA LYS A 302 16.77 -10.54 0.11
C LYS A 302 17.92 -10.31 -0.90
N VAL A 303 17.65 -9.55 -1.95
CA VAL A 303 18.56 -9.34 -3.08
C VAL A 303 19.06 -7.89 -3.15
N PHE A 304 18.29 -6.95 -2.61
CA PHE A 304 18.58 -5.51 -2.65
C PHE A 304 19.05 -4.99 -1.30
N LYS A 305 19.47 -3.73 -1.26
CA LYS A 305 19.73 -3.03 -0.01
C LYS A 305 18.44 -2.93 0.81
N PRO A 306 18.54 -2.99 2.15
CA PRO A 306 17.39 -2.80 3.02
C PRO A 306 16.73 -1.44 2.77
N GLU A 307 15.43 -1.37 2.96
CA GLU A 307 14.66 -0.14 2.86
C GLU A 307 14.31 0.42 4.22
N ILE A 308 14.33 1.74 4.31
CA ILE A 308 13.94 2.48 5.50
C ILE A 308 12.65 3.25 5.20
N TYR A 309 11.67 3.06 6.06
CA TYR A 309 10.40 3.76 6.02
C TYR A 309 10.30 4.70 7.21
N LEU A 310 9.86 5.92 6.94
CA LEU A 310 9.55 6.93 7.94
C LEU A 310 8.10 7.35 7.77
N SER A 311 7.37 7.47 8.86
CA SER A 311 6.04 8.05 8.83
C SER A 311 5.71 8.84 10.08
N ALA A 312 4.82 9.82 9.92
CA ALA A 312 4.29 10.63 10.98
C ALA A 312 2.77 10.67 10.91
N ARG A 313 2.12 10.66 12.06
CA ARG A 313 0.66 10.81 12.19
C ARG A 313 0.36 11.87 13.22
N ILE A 314 -0.61 12.72 12.91
CA ILE A 314 -1.19 13.68 13.84
C ILE A 314 -2.63 13.26 14.07
N LYS A 315 -2.96 12.89 15.31
CA LYS A 315 -4.29 12.49 15.73
C LYS A 315 -4.89 13.62 16.57
N GLY A 316 -6.02 14.15 16.12
CA GLY A 316 -6.81 15.13 16.87
C GLY A 316 -8.04 14.47 17.51
N ARG A 317 -8.54 15.14 18.54
CA ARG A 317 -9.74 14.70 19.28
C ARG A 317 -11.01 15.26 18.66
#